data_757a5307a7806e0dff95e43739971cba
#
_entry.id   757a5307a7806e0dff95e43739971cba
#
_cell.length_a   1.000
_cell.length_b   1.000
_cell.length_c   1.000
_cell.angle_alpha   90.00
_cell.angle_beta   90.00
_cell.angle_gamma   90.00
#
_symmetry.space_group_name_H-M   'P 1'
#
loop_
_entity.id
_entity.type
_entity.pdbx_description
1 polymer ?
#
loop_
_entity_poly.entity_id
_entity_poly.type
_entity_poly.pdbx_seq_one_letter_code
_entity_poly.pdbx_strand_id
1 'polypeptide(L)'
;MYVYASGDSSPEFVVTGVSYGTVSSYRSVTAGDYSVKMLKAGSAASSQPVLTGDVTVADGKAYTATALSVNGQAQLKVLDDNLTAPAGKTLVRVIQASAKQNNVKFHCSCAPGAAGDIVSKASTGSVSSYATIPPGTWTMSATGSSAKTSLPVTLVGNTVHTEVVVDGSAGLEIVNLVDAAGTGQPPTGGAGTGFGGTAPRAPGSPLPWLAVIGAGALLLLTGGIWWRRSKPRRLTT
;
A
#
# COMPACT_ATOMS: atom_id res chain seq x y z
N MET A 1 11.74 5.67 1.39
CA MET A 1 11.64 5.40 -0.05
C MET A 1 11.99 6.68 -0.81
N TYR A 2 12.72 6.56 -1.88
CA TYR A 2 13.23 7.65 -2.71
C TYR A 2 12.67 7.48 -4.11
N VAL A 3 12.19 8.56 -4.70
CA VAL A 3 11.69 8.60 -6.09
C VAL A 3 12.55 9.58 -6.86
N TYR A 4 13.12 9.11 -7.96
CA TYR A 4 14.00 9.87 -8.84
C TYR A 4 13.37 9.99 -10.22
N ALA A 5 13.42 11.17 -10.83
CA ALA A 5 13.20 11.26 -12.27
C ALA A 5 14.35 10.55 -12.99
N SER A 6 14.06 9.95 -14.14
CA SER A 6 15.05 9.17 -14.89
C SER A 6 16.24 10.05 -15.31
N GLY A 7 17.43 9.58 -14.96
CA GLY A 7 18.68 10.33 -15.21
C GLY A 7 19.11 11.27 -14.08
N ASP A 8 18.27 11.52 -13.10
CA ASP A 8 18.60 12.41 -12.00
C ASP A 8 19.38 11.73 -10.87
N SER A 9 20.36 12.45 -10.32
CA SER A 9 21.11 12.00 -9.15
C SER A 9 20.47 12.39 -7.82
N SER A 10 19.54 13.35 -7.84
CA SER A 10 18.79 13.81 -6.66
C SER A 10 17.35 13.28 -6.71
N PRO A 11 16.77 12.85 -5.59
CA PRO A 11 15.40 12.42 -5.58
C PRO A 11 14.44 13.59 -5.81
N GLU A 12 13.41 13.38 -6.64
CA GLU A 12 12.30 14.31 -6.80
C GLU A 12 11.55 14.47 -5.46
N PHE A 13 11.35 13.38 -4.75
CA PHE A 13 10.84 13.40 -3.38
C PHE A 13 11.24 12.14 -2.58
N VAL A 14 11.11 12.26 -1.26
CA VAL A 14 11.39 11.18 -0.32
C VAL A 14 10.15 10.92 0.54
N VAL A 15 9.77 9.66 0.67
CA VAL A 15 8.78 9.20 1.65
C VAL A 15 9.52 8.52 2.78
N THR A 16 9.46 9.12 3.97
CA THR A 16 10.08 8.58 5.19
C THR A 16 9.04 7.78 5.99
N GLY A 17 9.51 6.92 6.90
CA GLY A 17 8.61 6.16 7.79
C GLY A 17 7.76 5.10 7.09
N VAL A 18 8.15 4.66 5.89
CA VAL A 18 7.45 3.57 5.20
C VAL A 18 7.67 2.28 5.98
N SER A 19 6.63 1.80 6.63
CA SER A 19 6.61 0.53 7.36
C SER A 19 5.46 -0.35 6.87
N TYR A 20 5.40 -1.58 7.35
CA TYR A 20 4.32 -2.51 7.00
C TYR A 20 2.95 -1.92 7.35
N GLY A 21 2.02 -1.97 6.41
CA GLY A 21 0.67 -1.42 6.57
C GLY A 21 0.56 0.10 6.48
N THR A 22 1.67 0.84 6.29
CA THR A 22 1.62 2.29 6.11
C THR A 22 1.36 2.68 4.67
N VAL A 23 0.64 3.79 4.49
CA VAL A 23 0.31 4.37 3.19
C VAL A 23 0.60 5.86 3.22
N SER A 24 1.25 6.38 2.17
CA SER A 24 1.42 7.82 2.00
C SER A 24 0.23 8.43 1.25
N SER A 25 0.04 9.73 1.38
CA SER A 25 -0.83 10.48 0.48
C SER A 25 -0.22 10.54 -0.94
N TYR A 26 -1.08 10.76 -1.94
CA TYR A 26 -0.66 11.03 -3.30
C TYR A 26 0.19 12.31 -3.38
N ARG A 27 1.15 12.30 -4.28
CA ARG A 27 1.97 13.47 -4.62
C ARG A 27 1.89 13.74 -6.11
N SER A 28 1.79 15.02 -6.45
CA SER A 28 1.88 15.44 -7.85
C SER A 28 3.32 15.31 -8.33
N VAL A 29 3.47 14.74 -9.50
CA VAL A 29 4.74 14.63 -10.22
C VAL A 29 4.51 15.04 -11.68
N THR A 30 5.54 15.41 -12.42
CA THR A 30 5.44 15.63 -13.86
C THR A 30 5.32 14.30 -14.61
N ALA A 31 4.76 14.29 -15.82
CA ALA A 31 4.82 13.11 -16.67
C ALA A 31 6.27 12.78 -17.04
N GLY A 32 6.62 11.51 -17.07
CA GLY A 32 7.99 11.06 -17.35
C GLY A 32 8.30 9.70 -16.73
N ASP A 33 9.54 9.30 -16.88
CA ASP A 33 10.05 8.05 -16.32
C ASP A 33 10.69 8.29 -14.96
N TYR A 34 10.35 7.43 -14.01
CA TYR A 34 10.83 7.49 -12.62
C TYR A 34 11.39 6.17 -12.16
N SER A 35 12.41 6.24 -11.31
CA SER A 35 12.94 5.10 -10.57
C SER A 35 12.58 5.23 -9.09
N VAL A 36 11.97 4.19 -8.56
CA VAL A 36 11.57 4.09 -7.14
C VAL A 36 12.56 3.19 -6.42
N LYS A 37 13.21 3.70 -5.37
CA LYS A 37 14.20 2.96 -4.58
C LYS A 37 13.78 2.90 -3.12
N MET A 38 13.66 1.70 -2.58
CA MET A 38 13.43 1.50 -1.15
C MET A 38 14.75 1.12 -0.47
N LEU A 39 15.12 1.86 0.55
CA LEU A 39 16.30 1.61 1.36
C LEU A 39 15.87 1.10 2.73
N LYS A 40 16.76 0.38 3.40
CA LYS A 40 16.57 0.01 4.80
C LYS A 40 16.44 1.28 5.65
N ALA A 41 15.55 1.26 6.64
CA ALA A 41 15.36 2.39 7.55
C ALA A 41 16.68 2.78 8.24
N GLY A 42 16.97 4.09 8.26
CA GLY A 42 18.21 4.64 8.83
C GLY A 42 19.45 4.55 7.93
N SER A 43 19.33 3.99 6.71
CA SER A 43 20.44 3.97 5.76
C SER A 43 20.63 5.33 5.08
N ALA A 44 21.88 5.65 4.69
CA ALA A 44 22.17 6.80 3.86
C ALA A 44 21.52 6.67 2.47
N ALA A 45 21.19 7.79 1.82
CA ALA A 45 20.58 7.78 0.48
C ALA A 45 21.45 7.10 -0.59
N SER A 46 22.77 7.07 -0.37
CA SER A 46 23.75 6.38 -1.22
C SER A 46 23.85 4.86 -1.00
N SER A 47 23.11 4.31 -0.01
CA SER A 47 23.14 2.89 0.29
C SER A 47 22.48 2.08 -0.83
N GLN A 48 22.86 0.80 -0.96
CA GLN A 48 22.21 -0.13 -1.86
C GLN A 48 20.71 -0.27 -1.49
N PRO A 49 19.80 -0.05 -2.44
CA PRO A 49 18.38 -0.23 -2.20
C PRO A 49 18.03 -1.71 -1.98
N VAL A 50 17.08 -1.98 -1.11
CA VAL A 50 16.52 -3.32 -0.90
C VAL A 50 15.49 -3.70 -1.97
N LEU A 51 14.83 -2.70 -2.56
CA LEU A 51 13.92 -2.87 -3.69
C LEU A 51 14.09 -1.69 -4.66
N THR A 52 14.00 -1.99 -5.95
CA THR A 52 13.94 -0.99 -7.01
C THR A 52 12.81 -1.32 -7.97
N GLY A 53 12.27 -0.30 -8.61
CA GLY A 53 11.30 -0.48 -9.69
C GLY A 53 11.17 0.83 -10.45
N ASP A 54 10.79 0.71 -11.71
CA ASP A 54 10.61 1.84 -12.59
C ASP A 54 9.12 2.05 -12.86
N VAL A 55 8.73 3.29 -13.12
CA VAL A 55 7.38 3.66 -13.50
C VAL A 55 7.42 4.76 -14.53
N THR A 56 6.68 4.59 -15.62
CA THR A 56 6.39 5.65 -16.58
C THR A 56 5.07 6.31 -16.17
N VAL A 57 5.15 7.56 -15.80
CA VAL A 57 4.02 8.36 -15.33
C VAL A 57 3.47 9.18 -16.50
N ALA A 58 2.20 8.99 -16.83
CA ALA A 58 1.50 9.71 -17.89
C ALA A 58 0.61 10.83 -17.31
N ASP A 59 0.40 11.88 -18.11
CA ASP A 59 -0.46 13.01 -17.72
C ASP A 59 -1.87 12.56 -17.35
N GLY A 60 -2.41 13.13 -16.29
CA GLY A 60 -3.77 12.86 -15.80
C GLY A 60 -3.97 11.45 -15.22
N LYS A 61 -2.91 10.67 -15.04
CA LYS A 61 -2.96 9.34 -14.45
C LYS A 61 -2.52 9.37 -12.98
N ALA A 62 -2.92 8.35 -12.24
CA ALA A 62 -2.53 8.13 -10.87
C ALA A 62 -1.92 6.74 -10.72
N TYR A 63 -0.94 6.63 -9.83
CA TYR A 63 -0.19 5.39 -9.63
C TYR A 63 0.04 5.15 -8.15
N THR A 64 0.00 3.89 -7.77
CA THR A 64 0.40 3.43 -6.43
C THR A 64 1.63 2.55 -6.55
N ALA A 65 2.75 2.97 -5.94
CA ALA A 65 3.92 2.11 -5.76
C ALA A 65 3.79 1.34 -4.43
N THR A 66 3.76 0.02 -4.50
CA THR A 66 3.57 -0.84 -3.33
C THR A 66 4.64 -1.92 -3.26
N ALA A 67 5.18 -2.15 -2.05
CA ALA A 67 6.08 -3.27 -1.77
C ALA A 67 5.25 -4.45 -1.25
N LEU A 68 5.20 -5.53 -1.99
CA LEU A 68 4.42 -6.73 -1.66
C LEU A 68 5.34 -7.95 -1.54
N SER A 69 5.01 -8.87 -0.65
CA SER A 69 5.63 -10.19 -0.64
C SER A 69 4.98 -11.06 -1.71
N VAL A 70 5.77 -11.58 -2.63
CA VAL A 70 5.33 -12.52 -3.66
C VAL A 70 6.22 -13.75 -3.57
N ASN A 71 5.65 -14.91 -3.28
CA ASN A 71 6.39 -16.17 -3.08
C ASN A 71 7.56 -16.03 -2.06
N GLY A 72 7.34 -15.28 -0.99
CA GLY A 72 8.34 -15.03 0.04
C GLY A 72 9.43 -14.02 -0.33
N GLN A 73 9.35 -13.42 -1.52
CA GLN A 73 10.26 -12.37 -1.97
C GLN A 73 9.55 -11.03 -1.97
N ALA A 74 10.20 -10.00 -1.42
CA ALA A 74 9.67 -8.65 -1.53
C ALA A 74 9.83 -8.13 -2.96
N GLN A 75 8.77 -7.59 -3.51
CA GLN A 75 8.74 -7.00 -4.85
C GLN A 75 8.08 -5.62 -4.80
N LEU A 76 8.64 -4.67 -5.53
CA LEU A 76 7.98 -3.41 -5.77
C LEU A 76 7.02 -3.58 -6.96
N LYS A 77 5.75 -3.26 -6.75
CA LYS A 77 4.73 -3.19 -7.81
C LYS A 77 4.26 -1.77 -7.97
N VAL A 78 4.06 -1.36 -9.21
CA VAL A 78 3.39 -0.11 -9.55
C VAL A 78 2.03 -0.46 -10.12
N LEU A 79 1.00 0.17 -9.60
CA LEU A 79 -0.39 -0.06 -9.94
C LEU A 79 -0.95 1.20 -10.59
N ASP A 80 -1.65 1.05 -11.71
CA ASP A 80 -2.48 2.12 -12.27
C ASP A 80 -3.73 2.28 -11.42
N ASP A 81 -4.01 3.51 -11.01
CA ASP A 81 -5.14 3.82 -10.15
C ASP A 81 -6.26 4.46 -10.97
N ASN A 82 -7.45 3.86 -10.90
CA ASN A 82 -8.65 4.48 -11.43
C ASN A 82 -9.26 5.38 -10.35
N LEU A 83 -9.18 6.69 -10.55
CA LEU A 83 -9.73 7.67 -9.61
C LEU A 83 -11.17 8.10 -9.96
N THR A 84 -11.81 7.49 -10.97
CA THR A 84 -13.13 7.87 -11.44
C THR A 84 -14.10 6.70 -11.29
N ALA A 85 -15.00 6.79 -10.32
CA ALA A 85 -16.09 5.83 -10.17
C ALA A 85 -17.26 6.17 -11.11
N PRO A 86 -18.05 5.19 -11.55
CA PRO A 86 -19.31 5.44 -12.25
C PRO A 86 -20.27 6.28 -11.38
N ALA A 87 -21.11 7.09 -12.01
CA ALA A 87 -22.02 8.00 -11.32
C ALA A 87 -22.87 7.25 -10.27
N GLY A 88 -22.86 7.75 -9.04
CA GLY A 88 -23.60 7.18 -7.90
C GLY A 88 -23.11 5.81 -7.42
N LYS A 89 -21.97 5.32 -7.92
CA LYS A 89 -21.35 4.06 -7.50
C LYS A 89 -20.02 4.30 -6.80
N THR A 90 -19.48 3.25 -6.17
CA THR A 90 -18.15 3.23 -5.60
C THR A 90 -17.33 2.14 -6.27
N LEU A 91 -16.07 2.42 -6.55
CA LEU A 91 -15.11 1.41 -6.96
C LEU A 91 -14.33 0.92 -5.74
N VAL A 92 -14.14 -0.39 -5.63
CA VAL A 92 -13.34 -1.02 -4.58
C VAL A 92 -12.37 -2.00 -5.20
N ARG A 93 -11.10 -1.86 -4.87
CA ARG A 93 -10.00 -2.76 -5.22
C ARG A 93 -9.45 -3.41 -3.95
N VAL A 94 -8.97 -4.64 -4.05
CA VAL A 94 -8.35 -5.37 -2.95
C VAL A 94 -6.89 -5.64 -3.26
N ILE A 95 -6.01 -5.34 -2.30
CA ILE A 95 -4.59 -5.71 -2.31
C ILE A 95 -4.36 -6.74 -1.21
N GLN A 96 -3.96 -7.95 -1.57
CA GLN A 96 -3.60 -8.98 -0.60
C GLN A 96 -2.10 -8.84 -0.23
N ALA A 97 -1.84 -8.19 0.88
CA ALA A 97 -0.50 -7.88 1.37
C ALA A 97 -0.06 -8.71 2.59
N SER A 98 -0.97 -9.55 3.15
CA SER A 98 -0.60 -10.45 4.23
C SER A 98 0.43 -11.48 3.75
N ALA A 99 1.55 -11.58 4.45
CA ALA A 99 2.59 -12.57 4.18
C ALA A 99 2.29 -13.92 4.85
N LYS A 100 1.44 -13.92 5.89
CA LYS A 100 1.11 -15.12 6.69
C LYS A 100 -0.11 -15.87 6.19
N GLN A 101 -0.98 -15.20 5.41
CA GLN A 101 -2.21 -15.79 4.91
C GLN A 101 -2.19 -15.82 3.38
N ASN A 102 -2.26 -16.99 2.80
CA ASN A 102 -2.44 -17.16 1.37
C ASN A 102 -3.88 -17.55 1.06
N ASN A 103 -4.30 -17.36 -0.20
CA ASN A 103 -5.66 -17.69 -0.65
C ASN A 103 -6.77 -16.98 0.15
N VAL A 104 -6.57 -15.69 0.42
CA VAL A 104 -7.54 -14.88 1.15
C VAL A 104 -8.78 -14.65 0.28
N LYS A 105 -9.94 -14.97 0.85
CA LYS A 105 -11.25 -14.58 0.31
C LYS A 105 -11.59 -13.19 0.85
N PHE A 106 -11.99 -12.27 -0.03
CA PHE A 106 -12.47 -10.95 0.36
C PHE A 106 -13.92 -10.77 -0.06
N HIS A 107 -14.79 -10.57 0.92
CA HIS A 107 -16.22 -10.54 0.76
C HIS A 107 -16.82 -9.20 1.22
N CYS A 108 -17.82 -8.70 0.50
CA CYS A 108 -18.64 -7.58 0.91
C CYS A 108 -20.05 -8.06 1.28
N SER A 109 -20.49 -7.78 2.50
CA SER A 109 -21.89 -7.90 2.92
C SER A 109 -22.69 -6.71 2.41
N CYS A 110 -22.70 -6.51 1.10
CA CYS A 110 -23.37 -5.39 0.46
C CYS A 110 -24.88 -5.68 0.25
N ALA A 111 -25.65 -4.73 -0.27
CA ALA A 111 -27.09 -4.87 -0.51
C ALA A 111 -27.43 -6.10 -1.37
N PRO A 112 -28.64 -6.64 -1.27
CA PRO A 112 -29.09 -7.75 -2.12
C PRO A 112 -28.83 -7.48 -3.61
N GLY A 113 -28.16 -8.44 -4.28
CA GLY A 113 -27.72 -8.31 -5.68
C GLY A 113 -26.35 -7.69 -5.89
N ALA A 114 -25.75 -7.09 -4.85
CA ALA A 114 -24.37 -6.57 -4.88
C ALA A 114 -23.47 -7.23 -3.82
N ALA A 115 -24.07 -7.99 -2.87
CA ALA A 115 -23.31 -8.77 -1.91
C ALA A 115 -22.58 -9.90 -2.61
N GLY A 116 -21.32 -10.09 -2.29
CA GLY A 116 -20.55 -11.18 -2.87
C GLY A 116 -19.07 -11.10 -2.61
N ASP A 117 -18.39 -12.06 -3.20
CA ASP A 117 -16.94 -12.13 -3.15
C ASP A 117 -16.35 -11.13 -4.16
N ILE A 118 -15.69 -10.07 -3.66
CA ILE A 118 -14.87 -9.20 -4.49
C ILE A 118 -13.68 -10.01 -5.01
N VAL A 119 -13.12 -10.85 -4.15
CA VAL A 119 -12.08 -11.82 -4.52
C VAL A 119 -12.37 -13.14 -3.83
N SER A 120 -12.50 -14.22 -4.58
CA SER A 120 -12.75 -15.55 -4.04
C SER A 120 -11.49 -16.22 -3.50
N LYS A 121 -10.30 -15.89 -4.07
CA LYS A 121 -9.02 -16.50 -3.71
C LYS A 121 -7.87 -15.57 -4.12
N ALA A 122 -7.43 -14.72 -3.20
CA ALA A 122 -6.30 -13.81 -3.40
C ALA A 122 -5.02 -14.45 -2.89
N SER A 123 -4.05 -14.67 -3.76
CA SER A 123 -2.70 -15.07 -3.38
C SER A 123 -1.95 -13.89 -2.77
N THR A 124 -0.97 -14.15 -1.91
CA THR A 124 -0.09 -13.11 -1.36
C THR A 124 0.53 -12.28 -2.47
N GLY A 125 0.45 -10.97 -2.35
CA GLY A 125 0.96 -10.02 -3.34
C GLY A 125 0.06 -9.83 -4.57
N SER A 126 -1.15 -10.41 -4.59
CA SER A 126 -2.11 -10.16 -5.67
C SER A 126 -2.90 -8.87 -5.45
N VAL A 127 -3.34 -8.29 -6.58
CA VAL A 127 -4.20 -7.10 -6.64
C VAL A 127 -5.40 -7.45 -7.52
N SER A 128 -6.60 -7.16 -7.03
CA SER A 128 -7.82 -7.39 -7.80
C SER A 128 -8.05 -6.28 -8.84
N SER A 129 -8.92 -6.56 -9.82
CA SER A 129 -9.62 -5.51 -10.54
C SER A 129 -10.55 -4.74 -9.59
N TYR A 130 -11.00 -3.57 -10.04
CA TYR A 130 -12.01 -2.79 -9.33
C TYR A 130 -13.39 -3.44 -9.45
N ALA A 131 -14.04 -3.63 -8.30
CA ALA A 131 -15.45 -4.02 -8.23
C ALA A 131 -16.32 -2.78 -8.04
N THR A 132 -17.48 -2.75 -8.70
CA THR A 132 -18.46 -1.66 -8.54
C THR A 132 -19.43 -2.01 -7.42
N ILE A 133 -19.45 -1.21 -6.37
CA ILE A 133 -20.25 -1.42 -5.17
C ILE A 133 -21.26 -0.25 -5.02
N PRO A 134 -22.50 -0.48 -4.62
CA PRO A 134 -23.42 0.60 -4.29
C PRO A 134 -22.94 1.35 -3.03
N PRO A 135 -23.24 2.65 -2.91
CA PRO A 135 -22.96 3.41 -1.70
C PRO A 135 -23.76 2.86 -0.50
N GLY A 136 -23.22 3.00 0.70
CA GLY A 136 -23.81 2.50 1.95
C GLY A 136 -22.75 2.13 2.97
N THR A 137 -23.18 1.75 4.16
CA THR A 137 -22.28 1.19 5.18
C THR A 137 -22.36 -0.33 5.10
N TRP A 138 -21.24 -0.95 4.76
CA TRP A 138 -21.12 -2.37 4.48
C TRP A 138 -20.06 -3.02 5.35
N THR A 139 -20.19 -4.32 5.60
CA THR A 139 -19.15 -5.08 6.26
C THR A 139 -18.26 -5.72 5.21
N MET A 140 -17.01 -5.28 5.14
CA MET A 140 -15.94 -5.95 4.40
C MET A 140 -15.33 -7.04 5.27
N SER A 141 -15.08 -8.21 4.73
CA SER A 141 -14.46 -9.30 5.48
C SER A 141 -13.39 -10.00 4.66
N ALA A 142 -12.27 -10.29 5.33
CA ALA A 142 -11.16 -11.06 4.79
C ALA A 142 -11.03 -12.37 5.55
N THR A 143 -11.00 -13.49 4.83
CA THR A 143 -10.87 -14.84 5.39
C THR A 143 -9.69 -15.53 4.72
N GLY A 144 -8.66 -15.81 5.50
CA GLY A 144 -7.49 -16.60 5.13
C GLY A 144 -7.60 -18.05 5.59
N SER A 145 -6.50 -18.78 5.52
CA SER A 145 -6.44 -20.20 5.93
C SER A 145 -6.61 -20.42 7.44
N SER A 146 -6.10 -19.51 8.26
CA SER A 146 -6.09 -19.62 9.73
C SER A 146 -6.55 -18.36 10.46
N ALA A 147 -6.88 -17.29 9.74
CA ALA A 147 -7.32 -16.02 10.31
C ALA A 147 -8.45 -15.40 9.51
N LYS A 148 -9.30 -14.66 10.20
CA LYS A 148 -10.37 -13.87 9.59
C LYS A 148 -10.48 -12.51 10.28
N THR A 149 -10.96 -11.51 9.55
CA THR A 149 -11.25 -10.19 10.07
C THR A 149 -12.44 -9.57 9.34
N SER A 150 -13.02 -8.55 9.93
CA SER A 150 -14.05 -7.75 9.27
C SER A 150 -13.95 -6.30 9.70
N LEU A 151 -14.33 -5.41 8.79
CA LEU A 151 -14.33 -3.97 8.97
C LEU A 151 -15.63 -3.38 8.42
N PRO A 152 -16.41 -2.61 9.20
CA PRO A 152 -17.48 -1.78 8.67
C PRO A 152 -16.86 -0.62 7.89
N VAL A 153 -17.26 -0.45 6.63
CA VAL A 153 -16.79 0.60 5.73
C VAL A 153 -17.99 1.37 5.20
N THR A 154 -17.95 2.69 5.29
CA THR A 154 -18.94 3.56 4.65
C THR A 154 -18.44 3.97 3.27
N LEU A 155 -19.11 3.47 2.23
CA LEU A 155 -18.86 3.80 0.85
C LEU A 155 -19.78 4.93 0.42
N VAL A 156 -19.19 6.02 -0.05
CA VAL A 156 -19.92 7.18 -0.58
C VAL A 156 -19.94 7.09 -2.11
N GLY A 157 -21.05 7.48 -2.74
CA GLY A 157 -21.14 7.48 -4.21
C GLY A 157 -20.07 8.37 -4.86
N ASN A 158 -19.56 7.93 -6.01
CA ASN A 158 -18.48 8.54 -6.79
C ASN A 158 -17.10 8.46 -6.11
N THR A 159 -16.90 7.61 -5.09
CA THR A 159 -15.60 7.41 -4.46
C THR A 159 -14.90 6.16 -4.99
N VAL A 160 -13.58 6.12 -4.79
CA VAL A 160 -12.74 4.95 -5.10
C VAL A 160 -11.97 4.55 -3.87
N HIS A 161 -11.99 3.27 -3.55
CA HIS A 161 -11.35 2.70 -2.38
C HIS A 161 -10.39 1.58 -2.74
N THR A 162 -9.32 1.46 -1.97
CA THR A 162 -8.45 0.29 -1.95
C THR A 162 -8.48 -0.34 -0.56
N GLU A 163 -8.90 -1.59 -0.49
CA GLU A 163 -8.87 -2.40 0.73
C GLU A 163 -7.58 -3.20 0.76
N VAL A 164 -6.71 -2.91 1.71
CA VAL A 164 -5.43 -3.62 1.85
C VAL A 164 -5.56 -4.63 2.97
N VAL A 165 -5.39 -5.91 2.65
CA VAL A 165 -5.37 -6.98 3.65
C VAL A 165 -3.95 -7.20 4.11
N VAL A 166 -3.69 -6.96 5.38
CA VAL A 166 -2.37 -7.05 6.02
C VAL A 166 -2.38 -8.04 7.19
N ASP A 167 -1.19 -8.40 7.68
CA ASP A 167 -1.05 -9.11 8.95
C ASP A 167 -1.21 -8.15 10.11
N GLY A 168 -2.25 -8.35 10.91
CA GLY A 168 -2.49 -7.64 12.15
C GLY A 168 -2.02 -8.41 13.39
N SER A 169 -2.13 -7.81 14.56
CA SER A 169 -1.77 -8.42 15.85
C SER A 169 -2.65 -9.64 16.19
N ALA A 170 -3.90 -9.64 15.75
CA ALA A 170 -4.87 -10.72 15.95
C ALA A 170 -5.03 -11.64 14.72
N GLY A 171 -4.11 -11.58 13.76
CA GLY A 171 -4.15 -12.37 12.53
C GLY A 171 -4.23 -11.51 11.28
N LEU A 172 -5.42 -11.31 10.69
CA LEU A 172 -5.62 -10.41 9.56
C LEU A 172 -6.16 -9.06 10.01
N GLU A 173 -5.85 -8.04 9.24
CA GLU A 173 -6.40 -6.69 9.35
C GLU A 173 -6.76 -6.16 7.95
N ILE A 174 -7.80 -5.32 7.86
CA ILE A 174 -8.19 -4.61 6.66
C ILE A 174 -7.89 -3.13 6.87
N VAL A 175 -7.11 -2.54 5.97
CA VAL A 175 -6.86 -1.09 5.93
C VAL A 175 -7.66 -0.53 4.76
N ASN A 176 -8.66 0.31 5.05
CA ASN A 176 -9.45 1.01 4.04
C ASN A 176 -8.75 2.30 3.63
N LEU A 177 -8.53 2.47 2.35
CA LEU A 177 -7.95 3.66 1.75
C LEU A 177 -8.98 4.31 0.82
N VAL A 178 -9.09 5.63 0.89
CA VAL A 178 -9.90 6.41 -0.03
C VAL A 178 -8.97 6.99 -1.10
N ASP A 179 -8.93 6.38 -2.28
CA ASP A 179 -8.08 6.80 -3.39
C ASP A 179 -8.63 8.05 -4.07
N ALA A 180 -9.96 8.19 -4.15
CA ALA A 180 -10.62 9.37 -4.67
C ALA A 180 -11.93 9.66 -3.91
N ALA A 181 -12.12 10.92 -3.53
CA ALA A 181 -13.24 11.41 -2.73
C ALA A 181 -14.41 11.95 -3.57
N GLY A 182 -14.66 11.39 -4.76
CA GLY A 182 -15.84 11.71 -5.57
C GLY A 182 -15.65 12.79 -6.63
N THR A 183 -14.49 13.40 -6.77
CA THR A 183 -14.18 14.43 -7.78
C THR A 183 -13.28 13.94 -8.90
N GLY A 184 -12.91 12.65 -8.91
CA GLY A 184 -11.88 12.13 -9.81
C GLY A 184 -10.47 12.64 -9.48
N GLN A 185 -10.34 13.33 -8.35
CA GLN A 185 -9.08 13.84 -7.83
C GLN A 185 -8.70 13.05 -6.56
N PRO A 186 -7.41 12.82 -6.30
CA PRO A 186 -6.98 12.19 -5.06
C PRO A 186 -7.44 12.99 -3.84
N PRO A 187 -7.67 12.36 -2.68
CA PRO A 187 -7.95 13.07 -1.45
C PRO A 187 -6.84 14.06 -1.12
N THR A 188 -7.20 15.28 -0.78
CA THR A 188 -6.25 16.34 -0.37
C THR A 188 -5.77 16.19 1.08
N GLY A 189 -6.10 15.07 1.73
CA GLY A 189 -5.65 14.72 3.07
C GLY A 189 -5.21 13.26 3.09
N GLY A 190 -4.18 12.95 3.87
CA GLY A 190 -3.76 11.55 4.08
C GLY A 190 -4.95 10.70 4.51
N ALA A 191 -5.02 9.47 4.01
CA ALA A 191 -5.94 8.47 4.56
C ALA A 191 -5.78 8.49 6.09
N GLY A 192 -6.88 8.43 6.85
CA GLY A 192 -6.93 8.69 8.30
C GLY A 192 -6.09 7.76 9.20
N THR A 193 -4.86 7.48 8.83
CA THR A 193 -3.83 6.81 9.61
C THR A 193 -2.97 7.80 10.42
N GLY A 194 -3.55 8.92 10.87
CA GLY A 194 -3.04 9.68 12.02
C GLY A 194 -1.77 10.52 11.85
N PHE A 195 -1.38 10.94 10.64
CA PHE A 195 -0.34 11.98 10.49
C PHE A 195 -0.76 13.04 9.48
N GLY A 196 -1.26 14.17 10.02
CA GLY A 196 -1.68 15.32 9.24
C GLY A 196 -0.51 16.09 8.63
N GLY A 197 -0.70 16.58 7.42
CA GLY A 197 0.15 17.56 6.77
C GLY A 197 -0.62 18.23 5.65
N THR A 198 -1.10 19.46 5.88
CA THR A 198 -1.76 20.31 4.90
C THR A 198 -0.73 20.89 3.93
N ALA A 199 -0.87 20.62 2.64
CA ALA A 199 -0.14 21.32 1.59
C ALA A 199 -1.06 22.31 0.87
N PRO A 200 -0.60 23.53 0.51
CA PRO A 200 -1.41 24.54 -0.17
C PRO A 200 -1.68 24.14 -1.63
N ARG A 201 -2.90 24.46 -2.09
CA ARG A 201 -3.38 24.19 -3.44
C ARG A 201 -2.88 25.23 -4.44
N ALA A 202 -2.28 24.76 -5.54
CA ALA A 202 -2.06 25.56 -6.74
C ALA A 202 -3.10 25.19 -7.83
N PRO A 203 -3.70 26.14 -8.56
CA PRO A 203 -4.64 25.85 -9.62
C PRO A 203 -3.92 25.62 -10.95
N GLY A 204 -4.31 24.58 -11.68
CA GLY A 204 -4.07 24.47 -13.12
C GLY A 204 -3.24 23.26 -13.55
N SER A 205 -3.83 22.43 -14.35
CA SER A 205 -3.38 21.24 -15.09
C SER A 205 -3.55 19.92 -14.33
N PRO A 206 -4.13 18.89 -14.97
CA PRO A 206 -4.19 17.57 -14.39
C PRO A 206 -2.77 16.95 -14.39
N LEU A 207 -2.06 17.13 -13.29
CA LEU A 207 -0.79 16.47 -13.08
C LEU A 207 -1.01 14.99 -12.70
N PRO A 208 -0.13 14.08 -13.11
CA PRO A 208 -0.19 12.69 -12.67
C PRO A 208 0.08 12.54 -11.16
N TRP A 209 -0.46 11.49 -10.55
CA TRP A 209 -0.43 11.27 -9.10
C TRP A 209 0.25 9.95 -8.74
N LEU A 210 1.15 9.98 -7.76
CA LEU A 210 1.83 8.82 -7.24
C LEU A 210 1.56 8.63 -5.73
N ALA A 211 1.02 7.48 -5.35
CA ALA A 211 0.89 7.04 -3.96
C ALA A 211 1.82 5.87 -3.66
N VAL A 212 2.15 5.70 -2.39
CA VAL A 212 3.02 4.63 -1.91
C VAL A 212 2.33 3.85 -0.83
N ILE A 213 2.23 2.55 -1.02
CA ILE A 213 1.74 1.62 -0.04
C ILE A 213 2.91 0.76 0.44
N GLY A 214 3.26 0.89 1.71
CA GLY A 214 4.22 0.02 2.37
C GLY A 214 3.55 -1.26 2.87
N ALA A 215 3.23 -2.18 1.97
CA ALA A 215 2.61 -3.46 2.29
C ALA A 215 3.62 -4.63 2.30
N GLY A 216 4.90 -4.33 2.49
CA GLY A 216 5.96 -5.34 2.57
C GLY A 216 6.18 -5.83 3.99
N ALA A 217 6.16 -7.13 4.21
CA ALA A 217 6.81 -7.71 5.38
C ALA A 217 8.32 -7.46 5.22
N LEU A 218 8.82 -6.41 5.83
CA LEU A 218 10.25 -6.26 6.05
C LEU A 218 10.62 -7.36 7.06
N LEU A 219 11.04 -8.53 6.57
CA LEU A 219 11.71 -9.51 7.40
C LEU A 219 12.95 -8.81 7.97
N LEU A 220 12.83 -8.33 9.21
CA LEU A 220 13.96 -8.00 10.02
C LEU A 220 14.73 -9.32 10.19
N LEU A 221 15.71 -9.53 9.33
CA LEU A 221 16.80 -10.43 9.64
C LEU A 221 17.56 -9.81 10.80
N THR A 222 17.01 -9.94 12.00
CA THR A 222 17.78 -9.82 13.22
C THR A 222 18.65 -11.05 13.27
N GLY A 223 19.77 -10.99 12.57
CA GLY A 223 20.88 -11.87 12.82
C GLY A 223 21.31 -11.66 14.27
N GLY A 224 20.75 -12.45 15.16
CA GLY A 224 21.21 -12.53 16.52
C GLY A 224 22.64 -13.04 16.50
N ILE A 225 23.61 -12.13 16.54
CA ILE A 225 24.98 -12.47 16.87
C ILE A 225 24.96 -12.85 18.34
N TRP A 226 24.84 -14.14 18.58
CA TRP A 226 25.13 -14.75 19.89
C TRP A 226 26.61 -14.57 20.14
N TRP A 227 26.99 -13.51 20.83
CA TRP A 227 28.33 -13.35 21.38
C TRP A 227 28.45 -14.28 22.60
N ARG A 228 28.99 -15.49 22.36
CA ARG A 228 29.47 -16.35 23.44
C ARG A 228 30.59 -15.60 24.20
N ARG A 229 30.27 -15.04 25.35
CA ARG A 229 31.28 -14.64 26.34
C ARG A 229 32.03 -15.88 26.78
N SER A 230 33.24 -16.09 26.29
CA SER A 230 34.23 -17.01 26.85
C SER A 230 34.67 -16.47 28.22
N LYS A 231 34.37 -17.22 29.27
CA LYS A 231 34.91 -16.95 30.62
C LYS A 231 36.41 -17.19 30.60
N PRO A 232 37.24 -16.30 31.19
CA PRO A 232 38.68 -16.59 31.39
C PRO A 232 38.84 -17.70 32.45
N ARG A 233 39.60 -18.74 32.10
CA ARG A 233 40.08 -19.74 33.06
C ARG A 233 41.08 -19.07 34.00
N ARG A 234 40.81 -19.08 35.30
CA ARG A 234 41.81 -18.79 36.32
C ARG A 234 42.75 -19.98 36.40
N LEU A 235 44.03 -19.74 36.17
CA LEU A 235 45.10 -20.63 36.55
C LEU A 235 45.36 -20.41 38.05
N THR A 236 45.24 -21.46 38.84
CA THR A 236 45.75 -21.53 40.21
C THR A 236 47.04 -22.30 40.16
N THR A 237 48.10 -21.69 40.66
CA THR A 237 49.33 -22.30 41.08
C THR A 237 49.11 -23.11 42.35
#